data_ffd399e2ab3981485b2f0e3aa357416a
#
_entry.id   ffd399e2ab3981485b2f0e3aa357416a
#
_cell.length_a   1.000
_cell.length_b   1.000
_cell.length_c   1.000
_cell.angle_alpha   90.00
_cell.angle_beta   90.00
_cell.angle_gamma   90.00
#
_symmetry.space_group_name_H-M   'P 1'
#
loop_
_entity.id
_entity.type
_entity.pdbx_description
1 polymer ?
#
loop_
_entity_poly.entity_id
_entity_poly.type
_entity_poly.pdbx_seq_one_letter_code
_entity_poly.pdbx_strand_id
1 'polypeptide(L)'
;SAASDVYKRQIYGFAGIVLVFALQSFPLIYMYVSGALKNLDNSLNEAAESLGLTAFQRVRQIILPLVMPSLLAGSLLVFMRVFSDFGTPMLIGEGFKTFPVLIYTQFMGEVSTDDHFAASLCVIVIVITLLLFFLQRYIAGHYSYSMTALKPMEAVEAKGSKKIFAYLFVYGVTFLAMLPQLTVIFTSFLEAVSYTHLRAHETLANIV
;
A
#
# COMPACT_ATOMS: atom_id res chain seq x y z
N SER A 1 -13.26 -22.49 21.05
CA SER A 1 -12.29 -22.60 22.15
C SER A 1 -11.60 -21.27 22.36
N ALA A 2 -11.41 -20.86 23.62
CA ALA A 2 -10.88 -19.54 23.99
C ALA A 2 -9.55 -19.15 23.27
N ALA A 3 -8.71 -20.10 22.92
CA ALA A 3 -7.48 -19.85 22.16
C ALA A 3 -7.74 -19.42 20.71
N SER A 4 -8.76 -19.94 20.06
CA SER A 4 -9.19 -19.55 18.71
C SER A 4 -9.73 -18.11 18.68
N ASP A 5 -10.41 -17.69 19.74
CA ASP A 5 -10.99 -16.34 19.84
C ASP A 5 -9.93 -15.27 20.16
N VAL A 6 -8.88 -15.64 20.90
CA VAL A 6 -7.72 -14.77 21.18
C VAL A 6 -6.90 -14.56 19.90
N TYR A 7 -6.70 -15.60 19.08
CA TYR A 7 -5.99 -15.48 17.79
C TYR A 7 -6.74 -14.61 16.78
N LYS A 8 -8.06 -14.73 16.71
CA LYS A 8 -8.90 -13.88 15.86
C LYS A 8 -8.80 -12.41 16.25
N ARG A 9 -8.77 -12.09 17.54
CA ARG A 9 -8.65 -10.70 18.02
C ARG A 9 -7.30 -10.03 17.73
N GLN A 10 -6.22 -10.80 17.49
CA GLN A 10 -4.89 -10.23 17.23
C GLN A 10 -4.67 -9.73 15.80
N ILE A 11 -5.36 -10.34 14.82
CA ILE A 11 -5.20 -9.98 13.39
C ILE A 11 -6.35 -9.10 12.91
N TYR A 12 -7.50 -9.15 13.59
CA TYR A 12 -8.69 -8.35 13.26
C TYR A 12 -8.72 -7.03 14.05
N GLY A 13 -9.47 -6.06 13.55
CA GLY A 13 -9.61 -4.73 14.16
C GLY A 13 -8.54 -3.74 13.70
N PHE A 14 -8.32 -2.70 14.47
CA PHE A 14 -7.44 -1.58 14.11
C PHE A 14 -5.99 -2.02 13.80
N ALA A 15 -5.41 -2.89 14.62
CA ALA A 15 -4.04 -3.36 14.44
C ALA A 15 -3.87 -4.14 13.12
N GLY A 16 -4.83 -4.98 12.77
CA GLY A 16 -4.85 -5.72 11.51
C GLY A 16 -4.97 -4.80 10.30
N ILE A 17 -5.84 -3.80 10.36
CA ILE A 17 -5.97 -2.79 9.30
C ILE A 17 -4.64 -2.07 9.08
N VAL A 18 -3.99 -1.60 10.15
CA VAL A 18 -2.70 -0.90 10.07
C VAL A 18 -1.62 -1.79 9.47
N LEU A 19 -1.54 -3.05 9.89
CA LEU A 19 -0.55 -4.00 9.39
C LEU A 19 -0.74 -4.26 7.89
N VAL A 20 -1.98 -4.52 7.45
CA VAL A 20 -2.28 -4.77 6.04
C VAL A 20 -1.96 -3.53 5.20
N PHE A 21 -2.37 -2.34 5.64
CA PHE A 21 -2.06 -1.11 4.92
C PHE A 21 -0.57 -0.80 4.87
N ALA A 22 0.18 -1.06 5.94
CA ALA A 22 1.63 -0.90 5.96
C ALA A 22 2.31 -1.82 4.93
N LEU A 23 1.95 -3.10 4.91
CA LEU A 23 2.49 -4.07 3.95
C LEU A 23 2.10 -3.74 2.50
N GLN A 24 0.87 -3.30 2.28
CA GLN A 24 0.36 -2.95 0.95
C GLN A 24 0.98 -1.65 0.42
N SER A 25 1.30 -0.70 1.31
CA SER A 25 1.81 0.62 0.94
C SER A 25 3.33 0.69 0.86
N PHE A 26 4.03 -0.22 1.52
CA PHE A 26 5.50 -0.27 1.54
C PHE A 26 6.13 -0.24 0.15
N PRO A 27 5.69 -1.02 -0.87
CA PRO A 27 6.30 -1.00 -2.19
C PRO A 27 6.19 0.38 -2.86
N LEU A 28 5.10 1.09 -2.64
CA LEU A 28 4.89 2.42 -3.21
C LEU A 28 5.90 3.43 -2.64
N ILE A 29 6.04 3.50 -1.32
CA ILE A 29 7.04 4.36 -0.66
C ILE A 29 8.45 3.98 -1.12
N TYR A 30 8.76 2.69 -1.16
CA TYR A 30 10.05 2.20 -1.64
C TYR A 30 10.36 2.68 -3.07
N MET A 31 9.41 2.63 -3.99
CA MET A 31 9.59 3.10 -5.36
C MET A 31 9.88 4.60 -5.42
N TYR A 32 9.15 5.43 -4.65
CA TYR A 32 9.38 6.87 -4.60
C TYR A 32 10.76 7.22 -4.04
N VAL A 33 11.12 6.62 -2.92
CA VAL A 33 12.41 6.86 -2.26
C VAL A 33 13.56 6.33 -3.12
N SER A 34 13.45 5.13 -3.67
CA SER A 34 14.46 4.54 -4.55
C SER A 34 14.67 5.35 -5.84
N GLY A 35 13.57 5.85 -6.43
CA GLY A 35 13.65 6.75 -7.58
C GLY A 35 14.36 8.06 -7.26
N ALA A 36 14.04 8.66 -6.09
CA ALA A 36 14.71 9.89 -5.65
C ALA A 36 16.20 9.66 -5.40
N LEU A 37 16.58 8.56 -4.75
CA LEU A 37 17.97 8.21 -4.48
C LEU A 37 18.78 8.02 -5.76
N LYS A 38 18.20 7.42 -6.81
CA LYS A 38 18.87 7.27 -8.11
C LYS A 38 19.15 8.59 -8.81
N ASN A 39 18.36 9.61 -8.53
CA ASN A 39 18.53 10.96 -9.09
C ASN A 39 19.47 11.86 -8.28
N LEU A 40 19.97 11.39 -7.13
CA LEU A 40 20.96 12.12 -6.36
C LEU A 40 22.35 12.00 -7.00
N ASP A 41 23.09 13.12 -6.99
CA ASP A 41 24.47 13.15 -7.43
C ASP A 41 25.39 12.55 -6.35
N ASN A 42 26.15 11.52 -6.70
CA ASN A 42 27.07 10.84 -5.80
C ASN A 42 28.23 11.75 -5.37
N SER A 43 28.54 12.79 -6.16
CA SER A 43 29.60 13.76 -5.81
C SER A 43 29.34 14.46 -4.47
N LEU A 44 28.07 14.69 -4.10
CA LEU A 44 27.69 15.22 -2.79
C LEU A 44 28.06 14.27 -1.66
N ASN A 45 27.87 12.97 -1.86
CA ASN A 45 28.20 11.96 -0.88
C ASN A 45 29.73 11.80 -0.74
N GLU A 46 30.47 11.84 -1.85
CA GLU A 46 31.93 11.81 -1.89
C GLU A 46 32.54 13.05 -1.23
N ALA A 47 31.99 14.25 -1.50
CA ALA A 47 32.42 15.48 -0.84
C ALA A 47 32.19 15.46 0.67
N ALA A 48 31.03 14.97 1.10
CA ALA A 48 30.71 14.82 2.51
C ALA A 48 31.63 13.82 3.22
N GLU A 49 32.02 12.75 2.55
CA GLU A 49 32.98 11.79 3.07
C GLU A 49 34.37 12.39 3.20
N SER A 50 34.80 13.20 2.23
CA SER A 50 36.07 13.94 2.27
C SER A 50 36.10 14.97 3.42
N LEU A 51 34.96 15.50 3.82
CA LEU A 51 34.82 16.38 4.99
C LEU A 51 34.75 15.61 6.32
N GLY A 52 34.90 14.29 6.32
CA GLY A 52 34.92 13.46 7.53
C GLY A 52 33.55 13.15 8.13
N LEU A 53 32.45 13.38 7.41
CA LEU A 53 31.10 13.03 7.88
C LEU A 53 30.93 11.51 7.96
N THR A 54 30.40 11.03 9.08
CA THR A 54 30.05 9.61 9.22
C THR A 54 28.86 9.24 8.31
N ALA A 55 28.71 7.96 8.01
CA ALA A 55 27.62 7.48 7.16
C ALA A 55 26.22 7.91 7.68
N PHE A 56 26.01 7.90 8.99
CA PHE A 56 24.75 8.33 9.60
C PHE A 56 24.53 9.85 9.45
N GLN A 57 25.57 10.65 9.62
CA GLN A 57 25.49 12.11 9.41
C GLN A 57 25.20 12.45 7.95
N ARG A 58 25.82 11.75 6.99
CA ARG A 58 25.53 11.90 5.54
C ARG A 58 24.07 11.62 5.23
N VAL A 59 23.55 10.51 5.75
CA VAL A 59 22.13 10.18 5.54
C VAL A 59 21.21 11.25 6.11
N ARG A 60 21.45 11.69 7.35
CA ARG A 60 20.56 12.62 8.06
C ARG A 60 20.64 14.06 7.54
N GLN A 61 21.85 14.53 7.20
CA GLN A 61 22.08 15.94 6.87
C GLN A 61 22.04 16.24 5.39
N ILE A 62 22.27 15.24 4.51
CA ILE A 62 22.34 15.43 3.06
C ILE A 62 21.25 14.62 2.35
N ILE A 63 21.27 13.29 2.50
CA ILE A 63 20.41 12.42 1.71
C ILE A 63 18.94 12.63 2.10
N LEU A 64 18.62 12.60 3.38
CA LEU A 64 17.24 12.71 3.86
C LEU A 64 16.57 14.02 3.45
N PRO A 65 17.16 15.21 3.61
CA PRO A 65 16.55 16.45 3.13
C PRO A 65 16.31 16.49 1.62
N LEU A 66 17.23 15.92 0.83
CA LEU A 66 17.11 15.89 -0.64
C LEU A 66 16.03 14.91 -1.11
N VAL A 67 15.81 13.81 -0.39
CA VAL A 67 14.77 12.80 -0.70
C VAL A 67 13.41 13.20 -0.12
N MET A 68 13.37 14.12 0.86
CA MET A 68 12.15 14.50 1.57
C MET A 68 10.97 14.89 0.65
N PRO A 69 11.14 15.67 -0.42
CA PRO A 69 10.03 16.01 -1.31
C PRO A 69 9.39 14.77 -1.96
N SER A 70 10.20 13.81 -2.40
CA SER A 70 9.73 12.56 -3.00
C SER A 70 9.07 11.66 -1.95
N LEU A 71 9.61 11.62 -0.74
CA LEU A 71 9.02 10.91 0.39
C LEU A 71 7.63 11.48 0.74
N LEU A 72 7.51 12.81 0.79
CA LEU A 72 6.23 13.48 1.06
C LEU A 72 5.22 13.21 -0.06
N ALA A 73 5.64 13.25 -1.32
CA ALA A 73 4.78 12.92 -2.46
C ALA A 73 4.28 11.47 -2.39
N GLY A 74 5.17 10.51 -2.12
CA GLY A 74 4.82 9.10 -1.94
C GLY A 74 3.89 8.88 -0.74
N SER A 75 4.17 9.55 0.38
CA SER A 75 3.35 9.46 1.60
C SER A 75 1.93 9.96 1.38
N LEU A 76 1.74 11.03 0.59
CA LEU A 76 0.40 11.49 0.27
C LEU A 76 -0.37 10.50 -0.60
N LEU A 77 0.29 9.93 -1.62
CA LEU A 77 -0.36 8.92 -2.45
C LEU A 77 -0.79 7.71 -1.62
N VAL A 78 0.05 7.28 -0.68
CA VAL A 78 -0.31 6.24 0.29
C VAL A 78 -1.48 6.67 1.15
N PHE A 79 -1.44 7.89 1.68
CA PHE A 79 -2.53 8.42 2.50
C PHE A 79 -3.86 8.42 1.73
N MET A 80 -3.86 8.97 0.50
CA MET A 80 -5.07 9.02 -0.34
C MET A 80 -5.62 7.61 -0.64
N ARG A 81 -4.74 6.67 -0.94
CA ARG A 81 -5.10 5.29 -1.21
C ARG A 81 -5.71 4.61 0.02
N VAL A 82 -5.03 4.69 1.17
CA VAL A 82 -5.49 4.09 2.43
C VAL A 82 -6.77 4.74 2.93
N PHE A 83 -6.88 6.07 2.82
CA PHE A 83 -8.05 6.83 3.25
C PHE A 83 -9.30 6.50 2.41
N SER A 84 -9.11 6.15 1.14
CA SER A 84 -10.21 5.76 0.23
C SER A 84 -10.50 4.26 0.22
N ASP A 85 -9.71 3.44 0.91
CA ASP A 85 -9.91 1.99 0.93
C ASP A 85 -11.13 1.63 1.79
N PHE A 86 -12.08 0.97 1.14
CA PHE A 86 -13.29 0.46 1.77
C PHE A 86 -13.17 -1.04 2.11
N GLY A 87 -12.54 -1.82 1.21
CA GLY A 87 -12.56 -3.28 1.25
C GLY A 87 -11.82 -3.85 2.46
N THR A 88 -10.61 -3.39 2.71
CA THR A 88 -9.80 -3.89 3.82
C THR A 88 -10.46 -3.66 5.18
N PRO A 89 -10.91 -2.43 5.54
CA PRO A 89 -11.58 -2.22 6.82
C PRO A 89 -12.93 -2.93 6.94
N MET A 90 -13.64 -3.11 5.84
CA MET A 90 -14.92 -3.84 5.85
C MET A 90 -14.73 -5.31 6.19
N LEU A 91 -13.66 -5.93 5.68
CA LEU A 91 -13.40 -7.36 5.88
C LEU A 91 -12.75 -7.69 7.23
N ILE A 92 -11.80 -6.87 7.69
CA ILE A 92 -10.99 -7.17 8.86
C ILE A 92 -11.16 -6.19 10.04
N GLY A 93 -12.01 -5.17 9.88
CA GLY A 93 -12.15 -4.10 10.86
C GLY A 93 -12.76 -4.50 12.20
N GLU A 94 -13.58 -5.55 12.25
CA GLU A 94 -14.20 -6.11 13.48
C GLU A 94 -14.71 -5.04 14.47
N GLY A 95 -15.60 -4.17 14.01
CA GLY A 95 -16.14 -3.07 14.83
C GLY A 95 -15.40 -1.74 14.73
N PHE A 96 -14.19 -1.73 14.16
CA PHE A 96 -13.53 -0.46 13.81
C PHE A 96 -13.97 -0.02 12.41
N LYS A 97 -14.75 1.06 12.36
CA LYS A 97 -15.31 1.58 11.11
C LYS A 97 -14.48 2.78 10.64
N THR A 98 -13.92 2.68 9.44
CA THR A 98 -13.31 3.82 8.74
C THR A 98 -14.38 4.69 8.08
N PHE A 99 -14.02 5.91 7.64
CA PHE A 99 -14.96 6.80 6.97
C PHE A 99 -15.69 6.15 5.78
N PRO A 100 -15.00 5.48 4.83
CA PRO A 100 -15.69 4.80 3.72
C PRO A 100 -16.68 3.72 4.19
N VAL A 101 -16.32 2.95 5.23
CA VAL A 101 -17.20 1.93 5.80
C VAL A 101 -18.39 2.55 6.50
N LEU A 102 -18.20 3.66 7.22
CA LEU A 102 -19.30 4.40 7.85
C LEU A 102 -20.28 4.95 6.81
N ILE A 103 -19.77 5.60 5.77
CA ILE A 103 -20.59 6.12 4.67
C ILE A 103 -21.41 5.00 4.04
N TYR A 104 -20.74 3.88 3.70
CA TYR A 104 -21.42 2.74 3.10
C TYR A 104 -22.51 2.15 4.02
N THR A 105 -22.20 1.93 5.30
CA THR A 105 -23.17 1.35 6.24
C THR A 105 -24.37 2.27 6.52
N GLN A 106 -24.18 3.57 6.43
CA GLN A 106 -25.28 4.53 6.59
C GLN A 106 -26.12 4.68 5.32
N PHE A 107 -25.51 4.54 4.16
CA PHE A 107 -26.21 4.67 2.88
C PHE A 107 -26.92 3.38 2.43
N MET A 108 -26.30 2.21 2.72
CA MET A 108 -26.80 0.89 2.28
C MET A 108 -27.38 0.04 3.43
N GLY A 109 -27.39 0.57 4.67
CA GLY A 109 -27.87 -0.18 5.84
C GLY A 109 -29.37 -0.42 5.83
N GLU A 110 -29.80 -1.65 6.13
CA GLU A 110 -31.21 -2.04 6.15
C GLU A 110 -32.00 -1.47 7.34
N VAL A 111 -31.34 -1.02 8.41
CA VAL A 111 -31.98 -0.77 9.71
C VAL A 111 -32.19 0.72 10.03
N SER A 112 -31.39 1.62 9.49
CA SER A 112 -31.64 3.08 9.52
C SER A 112 -30.72 3.76 8.52
N THR A 113 -31.24 4.06 7.35
CA THR A 113 -30.53 4.90 6.36
C THR A 113 -30.73 6.35 6.74
N ASP A 114 -29.66 7.02 7.16
CA ASP A 114 -29.64 8.48 7.32
C ASP A 114 -28.79 9.07 6.20
N ASP A 115 -29.45 9.38 5.08
CA ASP A 115 -28.80 9.94 3.89
C ASP A 115 -28.16 11.30 4.20
N HIS A 116 -28.73 12.06 5.12
CA HIS A 116 -28.20 13.37 5.53
C HIS A 116 -26.88 13.20 6.31
N PHE A 117 -26.81 12.21 7.18
CA PHE A 117 -25.58 11.89 7.91
C PHE A 117 -24.49 11.38 6.97
N ALA A 118 -24.82 10.46 6.05
CA ALA A 118 -23.90 9.95 5.05
C ALA A 118 -23.37 11.08 4.13
N ALA A 119 -24.26 11.97 3.67
CA ALA A 119 -23.86 13.13 2.88
C ALA A 119 -22.93 14.09 3.65
N SER A 120 -23.20 14.32 4.93
CA SER A 120 -22.36 15.16 5.79
C SER A 120 -20.96 14.57 5.96
N LEU A 121 -20.85 13.25 6.14
CA LEU A 121 -19.57 12.55 6.20
C LEU A 121 -18.79 12.66 4.87
N CYS A 122 -19.47 12.54 3.73
CA CYS A 122 -18.84 12.74 2.42
C CYS A 122 -18.24 14.14 2.29
N VAL A 123 -18.96 15.18 2.69
CA VAL A 123 -18.46 16.57 2.66
C VAL A 123 -17.22 16.72 3.55
N ILE A 124 -17.26 16.19 4.77
CA ILE A 124 -16.10 16.24 5.69
C ILE A 124 -14.88 15.54 5.07
N VAL A 125 -15.07 14.35 4.49
CA VAL A 125 -13.99 13.60 3.83
C VAL A 125 -13.39 14.39 2.66
N ILE A 126 -14.23 15.00 1.82
CA ILE A 126 -13.79 15.83 0.71
C ILE A 126 -12.96 17.03 1.21
N VAL A 127 -13.46 17.73 2.24
CA VAL A 127 -12.75 18.90 2.80
C VAL A 127 -11.38 18.50 3.37
N ILE A 128 -11.33 17.44 4.17
CA ILE A 128 -10.06 16.92 4.73
C ILE A 128 -9.09 16.56 3.60
N THR A 129 -9.57 15.84 2.59
CA THR A 129 -8.73 15.39 1.47
C THR A 129 -8.19 16.58 0.66
N LEU A 130 -9.02 17.60 0.40
CA LEU A 130 -8.60 18.83 -0.28
C LEU A 130 -7.57 19.61 0.53
N LEU A 131 -7.79 19.77 1.84
CA LEU A 131 -6.83 20.46 2.71
C LEU A 131 -5.47 19.76 2.71
N LEU A 132 -5.45 18.42 2.84
CA LEU A 132 -4.23 17.65 2.80
C LEU A 132 -3.55 17.71 1.44
N PHE A 133 -4.33 17.69 0.34
CA PHE A 133 -3.80 17.85 -1.01
C PHE A 133 -3.13 19.22 -1.22
N PHE A 134 -3.78 20.30 -0.81
CA PHE A 134 -3.19 21.64 -0.92
C PHE A 134 -1.98 21.83 -0.02
N LEU A 135 -2.03 21.31 1.22
CA LEU A 135 -0.90 21.33 2.14
C LEU A 135 0.32 20.62 1.54
N GLN A 136 0.12 19.43 0.98
CA GLN A 136 1.18 18.69 0.31
C GLN A 136 1.73 19.43 -0.90
N ARG A 137 0.86 19.98 -1.75
CA ARG A 137 1.27 20.74 -2.92
C ARG A 137 2.10 21.95 -2.51
N TYR A 138 1.73 22.63 -1.44
CA TYR A 138 2.50 23.75 -0.89
C TYR A 138 3.88 23.30 -0.40
N ILE A 139 3.95 22.22 0.38
CA ILE A 139 5.21 21.66 0.90
C ILE A 139 6.09 21.16 -0.26
N ALA A 140 5.54 20.38 -1.19
CA ALA A 140 6.29 19.86 -2.33
C ALA A 140 6.82 20.98 -3.24
N GLY A 141 6.07 22.06 -3.43
CA GLY A 141 6.50 23.21 -4.21
C GLY A 141 7.63 24.00 -3.54
N HIS A 142 7.65 24.05 -2.22
CA HIS A 142 8.66 24.78 -1.46
C HIS A 142 10.00 24.03 -1.35
N TYR A 143 9.97 22.71 -1.38
CA TYR A 143 11.15 21.83 -1.26
C TYR A 143 11.54 21.14 -2.57
N SER A 144 11.08 21.66 -3.72
CA SER A 144 11.41 21.08 -5.02
C SER A 144 12.86 21.36 -5.40
N TYR A 145 13.76 20.46 -5.06
CA TYR A 145 15.13 20.44 -5.58
C TYR A 145 15.16 19.61 -6.86
N SER A 146 15.09 20.25 -8.01
CA SER A 146 15.35 19.59 -9.29
C SER A 146 16.85 19.39 -9.46
N MET A 147 17.37 18.28 -8.98
CA MET A 147 18.74 17.88 -9.25
C MET A 147 18.79 17.01 -10.51
N THR A 148 19.56 17.44 -11.50
CA THR A 148 19.98 16.57 -12.59
C THR A 148 21.31 15.98 -12.16
N ALA A 149 21.32 14.70 -11.76
CA ALA A 149 22.55 14.04 -11.35
C ALA A 149 23.52 13.93 -12.53
N LEU A 150 24.69 14.54 -12.40
CA LEU A 150 25.81 14.33 -13.33
C LEU A 150 26.43 12.94 -13.14
N LYS A 151 26.42 12.41 -11.91
CA LYS A 151 26.92 11.09 -11.54
C LYS A 151 25.88 10.41 -10.65
N PRO A 152 24.91 9.68 -11.21
CA PRO A 152 23.89 8.99 -10.42
C PRO A 152 24.51 8.03 -9.41
N MET A 153 23.86 7.88 -8.25
CA MET A 153 24.27 6.90 -7.26
C MET A 153 24.08 5.48 -7.83
N GLU A 154 25.17 4.76 -7.99
CA GLU A 154 25.12 3.35 -8.42
C GLU A 154 24.67 2.46 -7.27
N ALA A 155 23.76 1.53 -7.58
CA ALA A 155 23.37 0.51 -6.60
C ALA A 155 24.54 -0.42 -6.32
N VAL A 156 24.88 -0.56 -5.05
CA VAL A 156 25.92 -1.52 -4.64
C VAL A 156 25.37 -2.94 -4.84
N GLU A 157 25.97 -3.67 -5.78
CA GLU A 157 25.60 -5.07 -5.99
C GLU A 157 25.98 -5.93 -4.78
N ALA A 158 25.02 -6.69 -4.27
CA ALA A 158 25.31 -7.70 -3.26
C ALA A 158 26.20 -8.78 -3.86
N LYS A 159 27.34 -9.07 -3.20
CA LYS A 159 28.31 -10.10 -3.65
C LYS A 159 28.16 -11.38 -2.83
N GLY A 160 28.44 -12.54 -3.48
CA GLY A 160 28.52 -13.84 -2.83
C GLY A 160 27.17 -14.35 -2.27
N SER A 161 27.22 -14.96 -1.11
CA SER A 161 26.07 -15.62 -0.46
C SER A 161 24.91 -14.65 -0.15
N LYS A 162 25.18 -13.38 0.10
CA LYS A 162 24.16 -12.35 0.31
C LYS A 162 23.30 -12.13 -0.94
N LYS A 163 23.86 -12.23 -2.13
CA LYS A 163 23.14 -12.12 -3.40
C LYS A 163 22.13 -13.27 -3.55
N ILE A 164 22.58 -14.51 -3.29
CA ILE A 164 21.72 -15.70 -3.37
C ILE A 164 20.57 -15.61 -2.37
N PHE A 165 20.87 -15.23 -1.13
CA PHE A 165 19.84 -15.06 -0.09
C PHE A 165 18.83 -13.97 -0.48
N ALA A 166 19.28 -12.83 -1.00
CA ALA A 166 18.40 -11.76 -1.44
C ALA A 166 17.46 -12.21 -2.57
N TYR A 167 17.99 -12.94 -3.57
CA TYR A 167 17.15 -13.48 -4.63
C TYR A 167 16.15 -14.51 -4.11
N LEU A 168 16.59 -15.46 -3.28
CA LEU A 168 15.70 -16.46 -2.69
C LEU A 168 14.59 -15.80 -1.87
N PHE A 169 14.92 -14.77 -1.09
CA PHE A 169 13.95 -14.03 -0.31
C PHE A 169 12.94 -13.29 -1.20
N VAL A 170 13.43 -12.53 -2.20
CA VAL A 170 12.55 -11.77 -3.11
C VAL A 170 11.63 -12.70 -3.90
N TYR A 171 12.18 -13.76 -4.52
CA TYR A 171 11.37 -14.71 -5.26
C TYR A 171 10.41 -15.49 -4.37
N GLY A 172 10.81 -15.85 -3.15
CA GLY A 172 9.96 -16.52 -2.16
C GLY A 172 8.79 -15.66 -1.75
N VAL A 173 9.03 -14.39 -1.42
CA VAL A 173 7.96 -13.43 -1.09
C VAL A 173 7.05 -13.17 -2.27
N THR A 174 7.61 -13.03 -3.48
CA THR A 174 6.81 -12.85 -4.70
C THR A 174 5.93 -14.06 -4.98
N PHE A 175 6.46 -15.27 -4.86
CA PHE A 175 5.70 -16.49 -5.02
C PHE A 175 4.56 -16.58 -4.00
N LEU A 176 4.85 -16.31 -2.73
CA LEU A 176 3.84 -16.28 -1.66
C LEU A 176 2.74 -15.24 -1.93
N ALA A 177 3.11 -14.07 -2.43
CA ALA A 177 2.16 -13.02 -2.80
C ALA A 177 1.28 -13.39 -4.01
N MET A 178 1.74 -14.27 -4.88
CA MET A 178 0.97 -14.75 -6.03
C MET A 178 -0.03 -15.86 -5.69
N LEU A 179 0.13 -16.55 -4.54
CA LEU A 179 -0.74 -17.68 -4.17
C LEU A 179 -2.24 -17.32 -4.17
N PRO A 180 -2.70 -16.20 -3.58
CA PRO A 180 -4.12 -15.83 -3.60
C PRO A 180 -4.65 -15.63 -5.03
N GLN A 181 -3.86 -15.06 -5.92
CA GLN A 181 -4.24 -14.86 -7.31
C GLN A 181 -4.35 -16.18 -8.07
N LEU A 182 -3.41 -17.09 -7.83
CA LEU A 182 -3.47 -18.43 -8.41
C LEU A 182 -4.68 -19.21 -7.93
N THR A 183 -5.06 -19.10 -6.65
CA THR A 183 -6.30 -19.74 -6.15
C THR A 183 -7.55 -19.18 -6.81
N VAL A 184 -7.65 -17.86 -7.00
CA VAL A 184 -8.79 -17.24 -7.69
C VAL A 184 -8.87 -17.72 -9.15
N ILE A 185 -7.75 -17.77 -9.87
CA ILE A 185 -7.69 -18.30 -11.23
C ILE A 185 -8.15 -19.76 -11.26
N PHE A 186 -7.62 -20.58 -10.34
CA PHE A 186 -7.95 -22.00 -10.27
C PHE A 186 -9.42 -22.25 -9.95
N THR A 187 -10.00 -21.53 -8.99
CA THR A 187 -11.42 -21.63 -8.64
C THR A 187 -12.31 -21.16 -9.78
N SER A 188 -11.93 -20.10 -10.51
CA SER A 188 -12.68 -19.63 -11.69
C SER A 188 -12.76 -20.69 -12.78
N PHE A 189 -11.69 -21.44 -13.00
CA PHE A 189 -11.73 -22.58 -13.94
C PHE A 189 -12.59 -23.74 -13.43
N LEU A 190 -12.54 -24.06 -12.14
CA LEU A 190 -13.37 -25.11 -11.55
C LEU A 190 -14.86 -24.77 -11.63
N GLU A 191 -15.23 -23.53 -11.31
CA GLU A 191 -16.63 -23.10 -11.45
C GLU A 191 -17.10 -23.14 -12.91
N ALA A 192 -16.31 -22.65 -13.85
CA ALA A 192 -16.66 -22.70 -15.27
C ALA A 192 -16.91 -24.15 -15.75
N VAL A 193 -16.10 -25.09 -15.30
CA VAL A 193 -16.27 -26.53 -15.63
C VAL A 193 -17.52 -27.11 -14.95
N SER A 194 -17.76 -26.77 -13.68
CA SER A 194 -18.94 -27.24 -12.93
C SER A 194 -20.25 -26.75 -13.55
N TYR A 195 -20.33 -25.47 -13.92
CA TYR A 195 -21.51 -24.88 -14.55
C TYR A 195 -21.82 -25.51 -15.93
N THR A 196 -20.79 -25.82 -16.72
CA THR A 196 -20.97 -26.44 -18.03
C THR A 196 -21.48 -27.89 -17.92
N HIS A 197 -21.02 -28.64 -16.91
CA HIS A 197 -21.47 -30.02 -16.68
C HIS A 197 -22.88 -30.08 -16.09
N LEU A 198 -23.23 -29.21 -15.13
CA LEU A 198 -24.59 -29.19 -14.54
C LEU A 198 -25.66 -28.78 -15.59
N ARG A 199 -25.38 -27.80 -16.43
CA ARG A 199 -26.28 -27.36 -17.47
C ARG A 199 -26.50 -28.41 -18.57
N ALA A 200 -25.49 -29.21 -18.88
CA ALA A 200 -25.60 -30.32 -19.81
C ALA A 200 -26.53 -31.44 -19.29
N HIS A 201 -26.53 -31.68 -17.97
CA HIS A 201 -27.44 -32.65 -17.35
C HIS A 201 -28.89 -32.16 -17.24
N GLU A 202 -29.10 -30.87 -16.94
CA GLU A 202 -30.47 -30.31 -16.89
C GLU A 202 -31.16 -30.26 -18.26
N THR A 203 -30.41 -29.99 -19.33
CA THR A 203 -30.98 -30.01 -20.70
C THR A 203 -31.35 -31.41 -21.18
N LEU A 204 -30.67 -32.45 -20.71
CA LEU A 204 -31.01 -33.84 -21.02
C LEU A 204 -32.22 -34.34 -20.21
N ALA A 205 -32.43 -33.85 -18.97
CA ALA A 205 -33.59 -34.23 -18.16
C ALA A 205 -34.91 -33.56 -18.56
N ASN A 206 -34.86 -32.44 -19.31
CA ASN A 206 -36.05 -31.71 -19.79
C ASN A 206 -36.50 -32.11 -21.20
N ILE A 207 -35.93 -33.16 -21.82
CA ILE A 207 -36.29 -33.66 -23.17
C ILE A 207 -37.03 -35.01 -23.09
N VAL A 208 -37.41 -35.47 -21.86
CA VAL A 208 -38.27 -36.68 -21.70
C VAL A 208 -39.64 -36.26 -21.07
#